data_ac0296254b781420bb82d80eeff67d3e
#
_entry.id   ac0296254b781420bb82d80eeff67d3e
#
_cell.length_a   1.000
_cell.length_b   1.000
_cell.length_c   1.000
_cell.angle_alpha   90.00
_cell.angle_beta   90.00
_cell.angle_gamma   90.00
#
_symmetry.space_group_name_H-M   'P 1'
#
loop_
_entity.id
_entity.type
_entity.pdbx_description
1 polymer ?
#
loop_
_entity_poly.entity_id
_entity_poly.type
_entity_poly.pdbx_seq_one_letter_code
_entity_poly.pdbx_strand_id
1 'polypeptide(L)'
;MTRLDWDRTGERFFEAGADQAVLYINGLSGVSWSGLVGFSHTQSGGESSPRYLDGVKISNRTAPEEFEGTLEAYTYPTEFERCDGTARADNGLRITKQRRKPFNMAYRTKIGNDVDGLDAAYKLHFLYNLTAEPTDRSYKTLTDQTEPLTFSWKVTSRGVAVSGYRPTAHFYIDTRDIPSGLLQDLEDILYGTDTTDASLPEPDELFFMFDSYSDTVYDAGSPLTPVFASYDAGTPTTTVDQTIDGGAA
;
A
#
# COMPACT_ATOMS: atom_id res chain seq x y z
N MET A 1 36.59 -6.57 -10.90
CA MET A 1 35.32 -6.39 -11.64
C MET A 1 34.74 -7.77 -11.89
N THR A 2 33.54 -8.03 -11.42
CA THR A 2 32.86 -9.31 -11.61
C THR A 2 32.11 -9.25 -12.93
N ARG A 3 32.26 -10.26 -13.79
CA ARG A 3 31.46 -10.35 -15.03
C ARG A 3 30.00 -10.55 -14.65
N LEU A 4 29.11 -9.84 -15.34
CA LEU A 4 27.67 -10.03 -15.17
C LEU A 4 27.28 -11.45 -15.61
N ASP A 5 26.40 -12.06 -14.87
CA ASP A 5 25.81 -13.37 -15.14
C ASP A 5 24.28 -13.22 -15.10
N TRP A 6 23.58 -13.88 -16.02
CA TRP A 6 22.13 -13.75 -16.18
C TRP A 6 21.46 -15.10 -16.02
N ASP A 7 20.18 -15.08 -15.66
CA ASP A 7 19.31 -16.26 -15.65
C ASP A 7 19.83 -17.43 -14.80
N ARG A 8 20.47 -17.14 -13.66
CA ARG A 8 20.87 -18.19 -12.72
C ARG A 8 19.64 -18.90 -12.17
N THR A 9 19.79 -20.19 -11.94
CA THR A 9 18.76 -20.99 -11.26
C THR A 9 18.47 -20.41 -9.88
N GLY A 10 17.18 -20.17 -9.57
CA GLY A 10 16.72 -19.51 -8.36
C GLY A 10 16.63 -17.98 -8.45
N GLU A 11 17.22 -17.36 -9.47
CA GLU A 11 17.20 -15.90 -9.68
C GLU A 11 16.23 -15.45 -10.81
N ARG A 12 15.48 -16.39 -11.40
CA ARG A 12 14.50 -16.09 -12.46
C ARG A 12 13.16 -15.74 -11.86
N PHE A 13 13.06 -14.50 -11.35
CA PHE A 13 11.85 -14.04 -10.69
C PHE A 13 10.78 -13.59 -11.68
N PHE A 14 9.54 -13.86 -11.31
CA PHE A 14 8.35 -13.34 -11.98
C PHE A 14 7.30 -12.92 -10.95
N GLU A 15 6.45 -11.98 -11.29
CA GLU A 15 5.38 -11.50 -10.43
C GLU A 15 4.03 -11.95 -11.00
N ALA A 16 3.16 -12.50 -10.17
CA ALA A 16 1.88 -13.04 -10.59
C ALA A 16 0.84 -13.03 -9.47
N GLY A 17 -0.40 -12.83 -9.87
CA GLY A 17 -1.57 -12.92 -9.01
C GLY A 17 -1.64 -11.79 -7.97
N ALA A 18 -2.86 -11.40 -7.62
CA ALA A 18 -3.15 -10.50 -6.52
C ALA A 18 -4.01 -11.24 -5.50
N ASP A 19 -3.66 -11.15 -4.21
CA ASP A 19 -4.41 -11.77 -3.13
C ASP A 19 -4.41 -10.89 -1.87
N GLN A 20 -5.07 -11.35 -0.81
CA GLN A 20 -5.13 -10.72 0.51
C GLN A 20 -5.46 -9.22 0.49
N ALA A 21 -6.45 -8.85 -0.32
CA ALA A 21 -6.90 -7.47 -0.33
C ALA A 21 -7.64 -7.09 0.94
N VAL A 22 -7.36 -5.89 1.45
CA VAL A 22 -8.01 -5.29 2.61
C VAL A 22 -8.50 -3.90 2.24
N LEU A 23 -9.75 -3.62 2.58
CA LEU A 23 -10.39 -2.32 2.43
C LEU A 23 -10.27 -1.55 3.73
N TYR A 24 -9.80 -0.32 3.67
CA TYR A 24 -9.73 0.60 4.81
C TYR A 24 -10.56 1.86 4.52
N ILE A 25 -11.48 2.17 5.39
CA ILE A 25 -12.31 3.37 5.31
C ILE A 25 -12.09 4.16 6.59
N ASN A 26 -11.81 5.46 6.46
CA ASN A 26 -11.53 6.32 7.60
C ASN A 26 -12.62 6.20 8.70
N GLY A 27 -12.17 5.89 9.91
CA GLY A 27 -13.02 5.68 11.09
C GLY A 27 -13.63 4.28 11.21
N LEU A 28 -13.16 3.31 10.40
CA LEU A 28 -13.51 1.90 10.51
C LEU A 28 -12.24 1.05 10.52
N SER A 29 -12.30 -0.10 11.17
CA SER A 29 -11.26 -1.13 11.05
C SER A 29 -11.19 -1.67 9.63
N GLY A 30 -10.01 -2.20 9.25
CA GLY A 30 -9.80 -2.85 7.96
C GLY A 30 -10.74 -4.04 7.77
N VAL A 31 -11.24 -4.21 6.56
CA VAL A 31 -12.14 -5.29 6.19
C VAL A 31 -11.54 -6.09 5.05
N SER A 32 -11.44 -7.41 5.22
CA SER A 32 -10.94 -8.29 4.18
C SER A 32 -11.83 -8.24 2.93
N TRP A 33 -11.19 -8.11 1.76
CA TRP A 33 -11.89 -8.13 0.48
C TRP A 33 -11.74 -9.50 -0.18
N SER A 34 -12.69 -10.37 0.07
CA SER A 34 -12.76 -11.66 -0.58
C SER A 34 -13.32 -11.53 -2.00
N GLY A 35 -12.81 -12.36 -2.93
CA GLY A 35 -13.28 -12.37 -4.32
C GLY A 35 -12.65 -11.30 -5.21
N LEU A 36 -11.50 -10.73 -4.83
CA LEU A 36 -10.69 -9.91 -5.71
C LEU A 36 -10.26 -10.73 -6.94
N VAL A 37 -10.46 -10.17 -8.12
CA VAL A 37 -9.98 -10.75 -9.40
C VAL A 37 -8.65 -10.12 -9.77
N GLY A 38 -8.52 -8.80 -9.63
CA GLY A 38 -7.31 -8.10 -9.93
C GLY A 38 -7.41 -6.59 -9.71
N PHE A 39 -6.25 -5.97 -9.73
CA PHE A 39 -6.09 -4.53 -9.73
C PHE A 39 -5.11 -4.13 -10.82
N SER A 40 -5.53 -3.26 -11.72
CA SER A 40 -4.65 -2.71 -12.76
C SER A 40 -4.35 -1.25 -12.47
N HIS A 41 -3.07 -0.89 -12.61
CA HIS A 41 -2.60 0.49 -12.45
C HIS A 41 -2.50 1.15 -13.82
N THR A 42 -2.99 2.37 -13.92
CA THR A 42 -2.81 3.23 -15.08
C THR A 42 -2.28 4.57 -14.59
N GLN A 43 -1.15 4.98 -15.10
CA GLN A 43 -0.62 6.32 -14.84
C GLN A 43 -1.12 7.23 -15.94
N SER A 44 -1.80 8.30 -15.57
CA SER A 44 -2.20 9.38 -16.48
C SER A 44 -1.44 10.65 -16.13
N GLY A 45 -1.30 11.55 -17.09
CA GLY A 45 -0.48 12.76 -16.92
C GLY A 45 0.99 12.56 -17.29
N GLY A 46 1.87 13.37 -16.74
CA GLY A 46 3.30 13.34 -17.10
C GLY A 46 3.62 13.88 -18.49
N GLU A 47 2.62 14.35 -19.24
CA GLU A 47 2.85 14.91 -20.56
C GLU A 47 3.71 16.17 -20.49
N SER A 48 4.69 16.21 -21.40
CA SER A 48 5.64 17.30 -21.50
C SER A 48 5.15 18.34 -22.49
N SER A 49 4.90 19.55 -22.02
CA SER A 49 4.52 20.71 -22.85
C SER A 49 5.72 21.65 -23.02
N PRO A 50 6.43 21.58 -24.17
CA PRO A 50 7.54 22.47 -24.45
C PRO A 50 7.04 23.87 -24.80
N ARG A 51 7.71 24.92 -24.30
CA ARG A 51 7.50 26.30 -24.70
C ARG A 51 8.69 26.77 -25.52
N TYR A 52 8.40 27.41 -26.64
CA TYR A 52 9.38 27.95 -27.56
C TYR A 52 9.29 29.47 -27.58
N LEU A 53 10.45 30.14 -27.71
CA LEU A 53 10.59 31.55 -28.00
C LEU A 53 11.61 31.66 -29.12
N ASP A 54 11.26 32.36 -30.18
CA ASP A 54 12.10 32.56 -31.38
C ASP A 54 12.70 31.25 -31.95
N GLY A 55 11.91 30.18 -31.94
CA GLY A 55 12.33 28.85 -32.41
C GLY A 55 13.21 28.06 -31.44
N VAL A 56 13.56 28.65 -30.29
CA VAL A 56 14.37 27.97 -29.25
C VAL A 56 13.47 27.48 -28.13
N LYS A 57 13.64 26.21 -27.71
CA LYS A 57 12.94 25.63 -26.55
C LYS A 57 13.46 26.26 -25.26
N ILE A 58 12.65 27.10 -24.61
CA ILE A 58 13.02 27.81 -23.38
C ILE A 58 12.61 27.11 -22.10
N SER A 59 11.57 26.31 -22.15
CA SER A 59 11.13 25.51 -20.98
C SER A 59 10.35 24.27 -21.39
N ASN A 60 10.34 23.29 -20.51
CA ASN A 60 9.55 22.09 -20.62
C ASN A 60 8.73 21.93 -19.33
N ARG A 61 7.43 22.04 -19.40
CA ARG A 61 6.56 21.83 -18.25
C ARG A 61 5.96 20.42 -18.36
N THR A 62 6.21 19.60 -17.37
CA THR A 62 5.57 18.28 -17.23
C THR A 62 4.28 18.47 -16.43
N ALA A 63 3.18 17.93 -16.91
CA ALA A 63 1.93 17.88 -16.17
C ALA A 63 2.10 16.99 -14.91
N PRO A 64 1.36 17.26 -13.82
CA PRO A 64 1.32 16.33 -12.68
C PRO A 64 0.84 14.95 -13.16
N GLU A 65 1.44 13.91 -12.58
CA GLU A 65 0.95 12.56 -12.75
C GLU A 65 -0.25 12.34 -11.84
N GLU A 66 -1.29 11.69 -12.37
CA GLU A 66 -2.47 11.29 -11.61
C GLU A 66 -2.52 9.76 -11.56
N PHE A 67 -2.88 9.23 -10.40
CA PHE A 67 -3.06 7.80 -10.22
C PHE A 67 -4.46 7.39 -10.67
N GLU A 68 -4.51 6.47 -11.60
CA GLU A 68 -5.73 5.80 -12.03
C GLU A 68 -5.54 4.28 -11.91
N GLY A 69 -6.63 3.57 -11.69
CA GLY A 69 -6.62 2.11 -11.67
C GLY A 69 -7.99 1.52 -11.94
N THR A 70 -8.02 0.23 -12.21
CA THR A 70 -9.25 -0.55 -12.32
C THR A 70 -9.20 -1.68 -11.32
N LEU A 71 -10.20 -1.74 -10.46
CA LEU A 71 -10.42 -2.78 -9.47
C LEU A 71 -11.47 -3.73 -9.99
N GLU A 72 -11.16 -5.02 -10.04
CA GLU A 72 -12.08 -6.07 -10.48
C GLU A 72 -12.29 -7.11 -9.40
N ALA A 73 -13.54 -7.48 -9.15
CA ALA A 73 -13.89 -8.46 -8.14
C ALA A 73 -15.19 -9.21 -8.47
N TYR A 74 -15.33 -10.45 -7.99
CA TYR A 74 -16.57 -11.20 -8.04
C TYR A 74 -17.56 -10.77 -6.98
N THR A 75 -17.07 -10.22 -5.87
CA THR A 75 -17.88 -9.72 -4.76
C THR A 75 -17.14 -8.58 -4.05
N TYR A 76 -17.85 -7.87 -3.20
CA TYR A 76 -17.27 -6.78 -2.41
C TYR A 76 -17.86 -6.76 -1.00
N PRO A 77 -17.09 -6.28 0.00
CA PRO A 77 -17.59 -6.14 1.36
C PRO A 77 -18.69 -5.08 1.45
N THR A 78 -19.61 -5.26 2.39
CA THR A 78 -20.75 -4.35 2.58
C THR A 78 -20.31 -2.90 2.88
N GLU A 79 -19.16 -2.74 3.51
CA GLU A 79 -18.54 -1.45 3.85
C GLU A 79 -18.19 -0.66 2.59
N PHE A 80 -17.84 -1.32 1.50
CA PHE A 80 -17.53 -0.70 0.21
C PHE A 80 -18.75 -0.02 -0.45
N GLU A 81 -19.97 -0.40 -0.09
CA GLU A 81 -21.20 0.23 -0.60
C GLU A 81 -21.14 1.77 -0.49
N ARG A 82 -20.54 2.30 0.59
CA ARG A 82 -20.38 3.75 0.80
C ARG A 82 -19.40 4.40 -0.19
N CYS A 83 -18.40 3.62 -0.64
CA CYS A 83 -17.39 4.07 -1.58
C CYS A 83 -17.90 4.00 -3.02
N ASP A 84 -18.76 3.04 -3.31
CA ASP A 84 -19.42 2.87 -4.60
C ASP A 84 -20.64 3.81 -4.81
N GLY A 85 -21.01 4.58 -3.80
CA GLY A 85 -22.16 5.50 -3.86
C GLY A 85 -23.50 4.81 -3.63
N THR A 86 -23.51 3.76 -2.83
CA THR A 86 -24.70 3.08 -2.36
C THR A 86 -24.91 3.38 -0.87
N ALA A 87 -26.06 3.82 -0.49
CA ALA A 87 -26.46 4.01 0.91
C ALA A 87 -27.44 2.92 1.36
N ARG A 88 -27.27 2.46 2.57
CA ARG A 88 -28.23 1.58 3.24
C ARG A 88 -29.31 2.45 3.86
N ALA A 89 -30.54 2.35 3.39
CA ALA A 89 -31.67 3.13 3.86
C ALA A 89 -32.42 2.42 5.00
N ASP A 90 -32.61 1.10 4.88
CA ASP A 90 -33.28 0.26 5.86
C ASP A 90 -32.85 -1.21 5.66
N ASN A 91 -33.42 -2.13 6.44
CA ASN A 91 -33.16 -3.58 6.39
C ASN A 91 -33.26 -4.14 4.97
N GLY A 92 -32.11 -4.36 4.33
CA GLY A 92 -32.03 -4.85 2.97
C GLY A 92 -32.23 -3.83 1.85
N LEU A 93 -32.77 -2.62 2.14
CA LEU A 93 -32.98 -1.58 1.13
C LEU A 93 -31.68 -0.78 0.87
N ARG A 94 -31.29 -0.69 -0.39
CA ARG A 94 -30.13 0.07 -0.88
C ARG A 94 -30.57 1.16 -1.84
N ILE A 95 -29.99 2.35 -1.69
CA ILE A 95 -30.24 3.50 -2.58
C ILE A 95 -28.91 3.84 -3.25
N THR A 96 -28.88 3.80 -4.56
CA THR A 96 -27.71 4.11 -5.39
C THR A 96 -27.60 5.62 -5.67
N LYS A 97 -26.49 6.04 -6.34
CA LYS A 97 -26.22 7.45 -6.73
C LYS A 97 -26.06 8.40 -5.56
N GLN A 98 -25.57 7.90 -4.43
CA GLN A 98 -25.27 8.71 -3.26
C GLN A 98 -23.82 9.23 -3.31
N ARG A 99 -23.45 10.13 -2.39
CA ARG A 99 -22.09 10.66 -2.27
C ARG A 99 -21.11 9.52 -1.94
N ARG A 100 -20.09 9.40 -2.76
CA ARG A 100 -19.02 8.42 -2.57
C ARG A 100 -18.05 8.89 -1.49
N LYS A 101 -17.58 7.95 -0.68
CA LYS A 101 -16.50 8.17 0.28
C LYS A 101 -15.19 7.68 -0.30
N PRO A 102 -14.08 8.39 -0.07
CA PRO A 102 -12.76 7.87 -0.38
C PRO A 102 -12.44 6.69 0.54
N PHE A 103 -11.58 5.82 0.06
CA PHE A 103 -11.11 4.65 0.79
C PHE A 103 -9.63 4.41 0.51
N ASN A 104 -9.01 3.61 1.34
CA ASN A 104 -7.68 3.10 1.14
C ASN A 104 -7.76 1.59 0.94
N MET A 105 -6.72 1.00 0.36
CA MET A 105 -6.68 -0.43 0.09
C MET A 105 -5.25 -0.93 0.22
N ALA A 106 -5.07 -2.11 0.79
CA ALA A 106 -3.84 -2.87 0.64
C ALA A 106 -4.15 -4.19 -0.08
N TYR A 107 -3.21 -4.69 -0.83
CA TYR A 107 -3.25 -6.02 -1.44
C TYR A 107 -1.83 -6.53 -1.65
N ARG A 108 -1.71 -7.82 -1.93
CA ARG A 108 -0.44 -8.47 -2.13
C ARG A 108 -0.34 -9.04 -3.54
N THR A 109 0.84 -8.92 -4.17
CA THR A 109 1.18 -9.69 -5.39
C THR A 109 2.26 -10.71 -5.05
N LYS A 110 2.14 -11.91 -5.61
CA LYS A 110 3.10 -12.98 -5.38
C LYS A 110 4.32 -12.85 -6.28
N ILE A 111 5.48 -13.15 -5.75
CA ILE A 111 6.73 -13.27 -6.50
C ILE A 111 7.12 -14.73 -6.51
N GLY A 112 7.22 -15.28 -7.70
CA GLY A 112 7.71 -16.64 -7.92
C GLY A 112 9.11 -16.66 -8.48
N ASN A 113 9.74 -17.82 -8.40
CA ASN A 113 10.97 -18.12 -9.10
C ASN A 113 10.91 -19.52 -9.73
N ASP A 114 11.97 -19.91 -10.43
CA ASP A 114 12.07 -21.20 -11.12
C ASP A 114 12.34 -22.39 -10.18
N VAL A 115 12.53 -22.18 -8.88
CA VAL A 115 12.78 -23.21 -7.86
C VAL A 115 11.61 -23.37 -6.91
N ASP A 116 11.15 -22.26 -6.31
CA ASP A 116 10.13 -22.24 -5.25
C ASP A 116 8.71 -22.00 -5.78
N GLY A 117 8.57 -21.83 -7.10
CA GLY A 117 7.27 -21.51 -7.71
C GLY A 117 6.74 -20.16 -7.24
N LEU A 118 5.48 -20.09 -6.83
CA LEU A 118 4.82 -18.84 -6.38
C LEU A 118 5.01 -18.51 -4.90
N ASP A 119 5.80 -19.31 -4.18
CA ASP A 119 5.98 -19.15 -2.73
C ASP A 119 7.35 -18.54 -2.36
N ALA A 120 8.06 -17.99 -3.34
CA ALA A 120 9.38 -17.41 -3.12
C ALA A 120 9.32 -16.12 -2.27
N ALA A 121 8.41 -15.22 -2.60
CA ALA A 121 8.22 -13.93 -1.91
C ALA A 121 6.90 -13.28 -2.33
N TYR A 122 6.65 -12.05 -1.88
CA TYR A 122 5.51 -11.23 -2.31
C TYR A 122 5.82 -9.74 -2.19
N LYS A 123 4.99 -8.92 -2.81
CA LYS A 123 4.96 -7.48 -2.59
C LYS A 123 3.68 -7.08 -1.90
N LEU A 124 3.79 -6.20 -0.93
CA LEU A 124 2.67 -5.51 -0.30
C LEU A 124 2.46 -4.18 -1.01
N HIS A 125 1.27 -3.94 -1.51
CA HIS A 125 0.87 -2.70 -2.17
C HIS A 125 -0.09 -1.93 -1.29
N PHE A 126 0.12 -0.62 -1.16
CA PHE A 126 -0.69 0.30 -0.38
C PHE A 126 -1.23 1.39 -1.30
N LEU A 127 -2.53 1.56 -1.28
CA LEU A 127 -3.23 2.54 -2.09
C LEU A 127 -3.99 3.49 -1.19
N TYR A 128 -3.72 4.78 -1.34
CA TYR A 128 -4.28 5.82 -0.48
C TYR A 128 -5.26 6.71 -1.23
N ASN A 129 -6.28 7.14 -0.51
CA ASN A 129 -7.24 8.16 -0.93
C ASN A 129 -7.91 7.86 -2.28
N LEU A 130 -8.27 6.61 -2.50
CA LEU A 130 -8.95 6.15 -3.71
C LEU A 130 -10.40 6.64 -3.71
N THR A 131 -10.87 7.05 -4.87
CA THR A 131 -12.28 7.35 -5.13
C THR A 131 -12.77 6.49 -6.28
N ALA A 132 -13.80 5.68 -6.03
CA ALA A 132 -14.41 4.88 -7.09
C ALA A 132 -15.28 5.75 -7.99
N GLU A 133 -15.11 5.65 -9.30
CA GLU A 133 -15.96 6.30 -10.29
C GLU A 133 -17.24 5.50 -10.56
N PRO A 134 -18.31 6.15 -11.08
CA PRO A 134 -19.49 5.42 -11.55
C PRO A 134 -19.11 4.47 -12.68
N THR A 135 -19.46 3.20 -12.54
CA THR A 135 -19.25 2.18 -13.58
C THR A 135 -20.56 1.55 -14.00
N ASP A 136 -20.61 1.11 -15.24
CA ASP A 136 -21.75 0.38 -15.77
C ASP A 136 -21.81 -1.03 -15.15
N ARG A 137 -23.00 -1.48 -14.83
CA ARG A 137 -23.26 -2.84 -14.35
C ARG A 137 -24.15 -3.56 -15.34
N SER A 138 -23.72 -4.73 -15.77
CA SER A 138 -24.48 -5.57 -16.68
C SER A 138 -24.87 -6.86 -15.98
N TYR A 139 -26.16 -7.20 -16.05
CA TYR A 139 -26.70 -8.43 -15.48
C TYR A 139 -27.22 -9.31 -16.63
N LYS A 140 -26.78 -10.56 -16.66
CA LYS A 140 -27.21 -11.55 -17.66
C LYS A 140 -28.04 -12.63 -16.97
N THR A 141 -28.98 -13.22 -17.72
CA THR A 141 -29.69 -14.41 -17.25
C THR A 141 -28.75 -15.61 -17.19
N LEU A 142 -29.05 -16.55 -16.29
CA LEU A 142 -28.30 -17.79 -16.19
C LEU A 142 -28.39 -18.59 -17.50
N THR A 143 -27.28 -19.16 -17.91
CA THR A 143 -27.13 -20.09 -19.02
C THR A 143 -26.59 -21.42 -18.48
N ASP A 144 -26.47 -22.44 -19.32
CA ASP A 144 -25.90 -23.75 -18.95
C ASP A 144 -24.44 -23.64 -18.44
N GLN A 145 -23.73 -22.57 -18.82
CA GLN A 145 -22.44 -22.20 -18.28
C GLN A 145 -22.64 -21.00 -17.34
N THR A 146 -22.56 -21.27 -16.03
CA THR A 146 -22.67 -20.22 -15.01
C THR A 146 -21.32 -19.54 -14.83
N GLU A 147 -21.14 -18.40 -15.46
CA GLU A 147 -19.99 -17.53 -15.22
C GLU A 147 -20.31 -16.56 -14.07
N PRO A 148 -19.39 -16.38 -13.08
CA PRO A 148 -19.56 -15.38 -12.04
C PRO A 148 -19.65 -13.99 -12.64
N LEU A 149 -20.51 -13.15 -12.08
CA LEU A 149 -20.57 -11.73 -12.44
C LEU A 149 -19.29 -11.04 -11.92
N THR A 150 -18.55 -10.38 -12.80
CA THR A 150 -17.40 -9.57 -12.42
C THR A 150 -17.83 -8.12 -12.30
N PHE A 151 -17.59 -7.54 -11.13
CA PHE A 151 -17.70 -6.10 -10.88
C PHE A 151 -16.38 -5.43 -11.24
N SER A 152 -16.46 -4.28 -11.89
CA SER A 152 -15.29 -3.47 -12.24
C SER A 152 -15.54 -2.03 -11.81
N TRP A 153 -14.56 -1.41 -11.15
CA TRP A 153 -14.59 0.00 -10.75
C TRP A 153 -13.33 0.69 -11.23
N LYS A 154 -13.50 1.76 -11.98
CA LYS A 154 -12.40 2.70 -12.18
C LYS A 154 -12.20 3.48 -10.88
N VAL A 155 -10.96 3.58 -10.44
CA VAL A 155 -10.57 4.30 -9.23
C VAL A 155 -9.52 5.35 -9.58
N THR A 156 -9.62 6.50 -8.93
CA THR A 156 -8.68 7.61 -9.07
C THR A 156 -8.20 8.07 -7.72
N SER A 157 -6.99 8.61 -7.64
CA SER A 157 -6.47 9.23 -6.42
C SER A 157 -5.68 10.49 -6.73
N ARG A 158 -5.80 11.48 -5.84
CA ARG A 158 -4.96 12.69 -5.86
C ARG A 158 -3.63 12.50 -5.15
N GLY A 159 -3.40 11.33 -4.59
CA GLY A 159 -2.27 11.06 -3.73
C GLY A 159 -2.43 11.67 -2.32
N VAL A 160 -1.53 11.29 -1.46
CA VAL A 160 -1.38 11.80 -0.09
C VAL A 160 -0.02 12.49 0.03
N ALA A 161 0.08 13.44 0.95
CA ALA A 161 1.35 14.10 1.24
C ALA A 161 2.32 13.11 1.87
N VAL A 162 3.60 13.23 1.52
CA VAL A 162 4.68 12.41 2.04
C VAL A 162 5.84 13.34 2.38
N SER A 163 6.32 13.30 3.62
CA SER A 163 7.40 14.16 4.08
C SER A 163 8.68 13.92 3.29
N GLY A 164 9.21 14.97 2.66
CA GLY A 164 10.43 14.90 1.84
C GLY A 164 10.24 14.38 0.41
N TYR A 165 9.05 13.94 0.03
CA TYR A 165 8.75 13.39 -1.29
C TYR A 165 7.58 14.12 -1.97
N ARG A 166 7.31 13.77 -3.23
CA ARG A 166 6.11 14.22 -3.92
C ARG A 166 4.89 13.45 -3.40
N PRO A 167 3.72 14.09 -3.34
CA PRO A 167 2.49 13.36 -3.03
C PRO A 167 2.32 12.15 -3.95
N THR A 168 1.99 11.01 -3.38
CA THR A 168 1.77 9.78 -4.13
C THR A 168 0.56 9.04 -3.60
N ALA A 169 -0.05 8.21 -4.44
CA ALA A 169 -1.19 7.39 -4.09
C ALA A 169 -0.81 5.93 -3.86
N HIS A 170 0.34 5.50 -4.35
CA HIS A 170 0.75 4.11 -4.34
C HIS A 170 2.14 3.93 -3.76
N PHE A 171 2.25 3.03 -2.81
CA PHE A 171 3.49 2.52 -2.22
C PHE A 171 3.52 1.02 -2.40
N TYR A 172 4.69 0.45 -2.47
CA TYR A 172 4.84 -0.99 -2.36
C TYR A 172 6.12 -1.33 -1.59
N ILE A 173 6.09 -2.48 -0.93
CA ILE A 173 7.20 -3.06 -0.20
C ILE A 173 7.48 -4.43 -0.79
N ASP A 174 8.72 -4.68 -1.14
CA ASP A 174 9.20 -6.00 -1.57
C ASP A 174 9.68 -6.77 -0.34
N THR A 175 9.09 -7.93 -0.07
CA THR A 175 9.41 -8.68 1.15
C THR A 175 10.79 -9.32 1.13
N ARG A 176 11.47 -9.30 0.00
CA ARG A 176 12.86 -9.75 -0.11
C ARG A 176 13.85 -8.74 0.49
N ASP A 177 13.45 -7.48 0.55
CA ASP A 177 14.31 -6.37 0.97
C ASP A 177 14.00 -5.88 2.42
N ILE A 178 12.99 -6.47 3.08
CA ILE A 178 12.56 -6.09 4.43
C ILE A 178 12.98 -7.15 5.46
N PRO A 179 13.48 -6.76 6.65
CA PRO A 179 13.70 -7.69 7.76
C PRO A 179 12.40 -8.36 8.22
N SER A 180 12.47 -9.67 8.52
CA SER A 180 11.28 -10.46 8.87
C SER A 180 10.50 -9.94 10.08
N GLY A 181 11.20 -9.37 11.08
CA GLY A 181 10.53 -8.78 12.25
C GLY A 181 9.71 -7.54 11.89
N LEU A 182 10.28 -6.62 11.10
CA LEU A 182 9.56 -5.44 10.63
C LEU A 182 8.38 -5.82 9.72
N LEU A 183 8.56 -6.86 8.89
CA LEU A 183 7.49 -7.38 8.05
C LEU A 183 6.32 -7.88 8.88
N GLN A 184 6.59 -8.64 9.94
CA GLN A 184 5.56 -9.16 10.85
C GLN A 184 4.83 -8.03 11.57
N ASP A 185 5.56 -7.05 12.13
CA ASP A 185 4.95 -5.89 12.78
C ASP A 185 4.04 -5.12 11.82
N LEU A 186 4.45 -4.97 10.57
CA LEU A 186 3.65 -4.33 9.53
C LEU A 186 2.40 -5.14 9.17
N GLU A 187 2.53 -6.45 9.01
CA GLU A 187 1.39 -7.33 8.74
C GLU A 187 0.40 -7.38 9.90
N ASP A 188 0.88 -7.35 11.15
CA ASP A 188 0.04 -7.27 12.34
C ASP A 188 -0.79 -5.97 12.38
N ILE A 189 -0.24 -4.87 11.90
CA ILE A 189 -0.98 -3.60 11.74
C ILE A 189 -1.99 -3.72 10.59
N LEU A 190 -1.57 -4.23 9.43
CA LEU A 190 -2.41 -4.30 8.23
C LEU A 190 -3.59 -5.25 8.39
N TYR A 191 -3.34 -6.41 8.95
CA TYR A 191 -4.36 -7.47 9.04
C TYR A 191 -5.03 -7.53 10.41
N GLY A 192 -4.46 -6.84 11.40
CA GLY A 192 -4.90 -6.90 12.78
C GLY A 192 -4.43 -8.15 13.51
N THR A 193 -4.60 -8.15 14.81
CA THR A 193 -4.32 -9.27 15.70
C THR A 193 -5.57 -9.60 16.52
N ASP A 194 -5.49 -10.58 17.41
CA ASP A 194 -6.59 -10.90 18.34
C ASP A 194 -6.97 -9.73 19.26
N THR A 195 -6.10 -8.73 19.38
CA THR A 195 -6.27 -7.60 20.31
C THR A 195 -6.30 -6.23 19.63
N THR A 196 -5.89 -6.14 18.37
CA THR A 196 -5.81 -4.88 17.62
C THR A 196 -6.54 -4.99 16.29
N ASP A 197 -7.31 -3.95 15.97
CA ASP A 197 -8.01 -3.87 14.69
C ASP A 197 -7.04 -3.63 13.53
N ALA A 198 -7.38 -4.18 12.37
CA ALA A 198 -6.64 -3.94 11.13
C ALA A 198 -6.71 -2.46 10.73
N SER A 199 -5.57 -1.88 10.40
CA SER A 199 -5.45 -0.48 9.98
C SER A 199 -4.39 -0.30 8.90
N LEU A 200 -4.51 0.75 8.09
CA LEU A 200 -3.48 1.14 7.15
C LEU A 200 -2.67 2.29 7.75
N PRO A 201 -1.36 2.12 7.99
CA PRO A 201 -0.51 3.20 8.48
C PRO A 201 -0.49 4.37 7.49
N GLU A 202 -0.41 5.60 7.99
CA GLU A 202 -0.16 6.75 7.14
C GLU A 202 1.27 6.69 6.56
N PRO A 203 1.55 7.32 5.41
CA PRO A 203 2.86 7.22 4.77
C PRO A 203 4.04 7.59 5.69
N ASP A 204 3.90 8.66 6.47
CA ASP A 204 4.97 9.10 7.39
C ASP A 204 5.16 8.11 8.55
N GLU A 205 4.13 7.38 8.97
CA GLU A 205 4.22 6.30 9.95
C GLU A 205 4.99 5.10 9.39
N LEU A 206 4.77 4.76 8.11
CA LEU A 206 5.58 3.73 7.43
C LEU A 206 7.06 4.10 7.44
N PHE A 207 7.42 5.34 7.06
CA PHE A 207 8.81 5.78 7.09
C PHE A 207 9.39 5.70 8.50
N PHE A 208 8.65 6.13 9.50
CA PHE A 208 9.09 6.05 10.89
C PHE A 208 9.34 4.60 11.35
N MET A 209 8.50 3.66 10.96
CA MET A 209 8.69 2.23 11.27
C MET A 209 10.00 1.71 10.67
N PHE A 210 10.29 2.05 9.41
CA PHE A 210 11.52 1.61 8.74
C PHE A 210 12.76 2.25 9.35
N ASP A 211 12.75 3.55 9.65
CA ASP A 211 13.87 4.25 10.30
C ASP A 211 14.13 3.71 11.70
N SER A 212 13.10 3.54 12.51
CA SER A 212 13.22 3.03 13.87
C SER A 212 13.76 1.61 13.91
N TYR A 213 13.40 0.77 12.93
CA TYR A 213 13.89 -0.60 12.86
C TYR A 213 15.37 -0.66 12.47
N SER A 214 15.83 0.23 11.57
CA SER A 214 17.24 0.28 11.17
C SER A 214 18.16 0.65 12.35
N ASP A 215 17.73 1.54 13.23
CA ASP A 215 18.49 1.95 14.41
C ASP A 215 18.61 0.83 15.46
N THR A 216 17.62 -0.08 15.53
CA THR A 216 17.67 -1.19 16.50
C THR A 216 18.55 -2.36 16.05
N VAL A 217 18.85 -2.50 14.77
CA VAL A 217 19.62 -3.63 14.21
C VAL A 217 21.13 -3.40 14.20
N TYR A 218 21.60 -2.16 14.37
CA TYR A 218 23.03 -1.83 14.32
C TYR A 218 23.79 -1.92 15.66
N ASP A 219 23.17 -2.39 16.75
CA ASP A 219 23.89 -2.70 17.99
C ASP A 219 24.34 -4.18 18.01
N ALA A 220 25.35 -4.49 17.20
CA ALA A 220 25.99 -5.80 17.19
C ALA A 220 26.95 -5.94 18.39
N GLY A 221 26.41 -6.06 19.61
CA GLY A 221 27.31 -6.40 20.67
C GLY A 221 26.92 -6.23 22.14
N SER A 222 25.65 -6.08 22.47
CA SER A 222 25.25 -6.14 23.89
C SER A 222 23.80 -6.63 24.01
N PRO A 223 23.49 -7.55 24.91
CA PRO A 223 22.12 -7.92 25.20
C PRO A 223 21.48 -6.82 26.06
N LEU A 224 21.16 -5.70 25.44
CA LEU A 224 20.42 -4.64 26.09
C LEU A 224 18.94 -4.80 25.75
N THR A 225 18.14 -4.97 26.80
CA THR A 225 16.70 -4.81 26.78
C THR A 225 16.32 -3.55 25.99
N PRO A 226 15.35 -3.61 25.07
CA PRO A 226 14.92 -2.43 24.34
C PRO A 226 14.39 -1.40 25.34
N VAL A 227 15.08 -0.28 25.46
CA VAL A 227 14.56 0.89 26.16
C VAL A 227 13.61 1.55 25.18
N PHE A 228 12.32 1.33 25.36
CA PHE A 228 11.31 2.13 24.71
C PHE A 228 11.48 3.57 25.18
N ALA A 229 12.14 4.41 24.38
CA ALA A 229 12.09 5.84 24.59
C ALA A 229 10.65 6.30 24.30
N SER A 230 9.86 6.48 25.35
CA SER A 230 8.59 7.19 25.23
C SER A 230 8.91 8.62 24.80
N TYR A 231 8.61 8.96 23.56
CA TYR A 231 8.76 10.31 23.06
C TYR A 231 7.64 11.15 23.66
N ASP A 232 7.98 11.90 24.73
CA ASP A 232 7.14 12.97 25.26
C ASP A 232 7.42 14.23 24.44
N ALA A 233 6.48 14.56 23.57
CA ALA A 233 6.54 15.75 22.71
C ALA A 233 6.25 17.02 23.56
N GLY A 234 7.19 17.42 24.41
CA GLY A 234 6.96 18.66 25.12
C GLY A 234 7.91 19.04 26.25
N THR A 235 9.23 18.92 26.12
CA THR A 235 10.19 19.87 26.77
C THR A 235 11.65 19.54 26.37
N PRO A 236 12.42 20.50 25.87
CA PRO A 236 13.83 20.31 25.59
C PRO A 236 14.65 20.59 26.85
N THR A 237 14.83 19.60 27.71
CA THR A 237 15.84 19.67 28.78
C THR A 237 16.09 18.27 29.32
N THR A 238 17.07 17.56 28.75
CA THR A 238 17.89 16.66 29.53
C THR A 238 19.25 16.53 28.84
N THR A 239 20.24 17.19 29.41
CA THR A 239 21.66 16.91 29.22
C THR A 239 21.93 15.49 29.70
N VAL A 240 22.32 14.59 28.80
CA VAL A 240 22.82 13.28 29.15
C VAL A 240 24.26 13.48 29.63
N ASP A 241 24.49 13.38 30.93
CA ASP A 241 25.82 13.33 31.53
C ASP A 241 26.37 11.91 31.31
N GLN A 242 27.22 11.76 30.28
CA GLN A 242 27.97 10.54 30.07
C GLN A 242 29.21 10.57 30.99
N THR A 243 29.09 10.05 32.18
CA THR A 243 30.26 9.63 32.95
C THR A 243 30.77 8.31 32.39
N ILE A 244 31.82 8.41 31.56
CA ILE A 244 32.64 7.26 31.19
C ILE A 244 33.51 6.94 32.41
N ASP A 245 33.15 5.90 33.14
CA ASP A 245 34.01 5.38 34.22
C ASP A 245 35.08 4.48 33.61
N GLY A 246 36.30 5.03 33.54
CA GLY A 246 37.48 4.31 33.09
C GLY A 246 37.97 3.37 34.18
N GLY A 247 37.61 2.10 34.10
CA GLY A 247 38.15 1.05 34.94
C GLY A 247 39.63 0.82 34.65
N ALA A 248 40.47 1.13 35.63
CA ALA A 248 41.89 0.84 35.64
C ALA A 248 42.16 -0.57 36.15
N ALA A 249 43.17 -1.18 35.48
CA ALA A 249 44.04 -2.32 35.87
C ALA A 249 43.39 -3.66 36.14
#